data_857eae9bc72c65301949e2a6dcbde278
#
_entry.id   857eae9bc72c65301949e2a6dcbde278
#
_cell.length_a   1.000
_cell.length_b   1.000
_cell.length_c   1.000
_cell.angle_alpha   90.00
_cell.angle_beta   90.00
_cell.angle_gamma   90.00
#
_symmetry.space_group_name_H-M   'P 1'
#
loop_
_entity.id
_entity.type
_entity.pdbx_description
1 polymer ?
#
loop_
_entity_poly.entity_id
_entity_poly.type
_entity_poly.pdbx_seq_one_letter_code
_entity_poly.pdbx_strand_id
1 'polypeptide(L)'
;DKPRSISLLYVMIVIFPILTSLMMEHNILSVYILPFSMAPIFFRVFMDSRTAFIAHVTMILICAVAVKYQYEFIIVQLVAGLIAIYSLRELSKRSQIFLTALLVTIGSAAMYLALQLIQSDDLSKLDHTMYYHFGVNAFFLLFTYPLMLVIEKTFGFVSTVTMFELSNTNNELLRRLSEVAPGTFQHSITVGNLATEIANRIGAKSQLVRTGALYHDIGKMLNPAFFTENQAGINPHDKLTDLESARIIISHVTEGLKLAEKYNLPREIKEFITTHHGAGMAKYFYIHYKNEHPDEEVNEDLFRYPGPNPFTREQAILMMSDTVEAASRSLKEYTEDSISELVNRLIDGQVADGNFTDCPITFRDITAAKAVLIERLKSMYHTRIQYPTLKA
;
A
#
# COMPACT_ATOMS: atom_id res chain seq x y z
N ASP A 1 -5.78 -4.02 12.73
CA ASP A 1 -4.44 -3.44 12.94
C ASP A 1 -4.24 -2.74 14.29
N LYS A 2 -5.31 -2.31 14.98
CA LYS A 2 -5.19 -1.65 16.31
C LYS A 2 -4.33 -2.44 17.33
N PRO A 3 -4.48 -3.76 17.53
CA PRO A 3 -3.64 -4.49 18.49
C PRO A 3 -2.15 -4.46 18.17
N ARG A 4 -1.80 -4.57 16.90
CA ARG A 4 -0.39 -4.56 16.44
C ARG A 4 0.26 -3.18 16.66
N SER A 5 -0.47 -2.11 16.31
CA SER A 5 -0.03 -0.73 16.52
C SER A 5 0.20 -0.43 18.01
N ILE A 6 -0.73 -0.87 18.88
CA ILE A 6 -0.60 -0.72 20.33
C ILE A 6 0.60 -1.50 20.85
N SER A 7 0.84 -2.73 20.38
CA SER A 7 1.98 -3.52 20.78
C SER A 7 3.31 -2.88 20.42
N LEU A 8 3.45 -2.33 19.20
CA LEU A 8 4.65 -1.62 18.77
C LEU A 8 4.89 -0.36 19.60
N LEU A 9 3.83 0.44 19.84
CA LEU A 9 3.89 1.62 20.69
C LEU A 9 4.39 1.26 22.11
N TYR A 10 3.79 0.23 22.70
CA TYR A 10 4.15 -0.22 24.04
C TYR A 10 5.60 -0.68 24.12
N VAL A 11 6.05 -1.50 23.17
CA VAL A 11 7.45 -1.98 23.13
C VAL A 11 8.43 -0.82 23.05
N MET A 12 8.21 0.16 22.18
CA MET A 12 9.11 1.30 22.02
C MET A 12 9.10 2.24 23.23
N ILE A 13 7.92 2.55 23.79
CA ILE A 13 7.79 3.41 24.95
C ILE A 13 8.41 2.76 26.22
N VAL A 14 8.53 1.45 26.26
CA VAL A 14 9.14 0.73 27.41
C VAL A 14 10.64 0.51 27.21
N ILE A 15 11.10 0.12 26.02
CA ILE A 15 12.51 -0.20 25.75
C ILE A 15 13.42 1.05 25.96
N PHE A 16 13.06 2.20 25.40
CA PHE A 16 13.92 3.38 25.47
C PHE A 16 14.13 3.90 26.90
N PRO A 17 13.11 4.03 27.77
CA PRO A 17 13.33 4.37 29.19
C PRO A 17 14.17 3.36 29.94
N ILE A 18 13.99 2.04 29.70
CA ILE A 18 14.82 1.01 30.32
C ILE A 18 16.28 1.19 29.90
N LEU A 19 16.56 1.33 28.62
CA LEU A 19 17.92 1.57 28.12
C LEU A 19 18.52 2.85 28.69
N THR A 20 17.73 3.95 28.75
CA THR A 20 18.14 5.21 29.34
C THR A 20 18.52 5.04 30.84
N SER A 21 17.67 4.37 31.60
CA SER A 21 17.92 4.11 33.03
C SER A 21 19.19 3.29 33.26
N LEU A 22 19.37 2.21 32.50
CA LEU A 22 20.55 1.33 32.56
C LEU A 22 21.84 2.10 32.21
N MET A 23 21.81 2.94 31.16
CA MET A 23 22.97 3.75 30.76
C MET A 23 23.35 4.77 31.85
N MET A 24 22.35 5.42 32.46
CA MET A 24 22.57 6.40 33.51
C MET A 24 23.07 5.77 34.81
N GLU A 25 22.51 4.61 35.18
CA GLU A 25 22.90 3.87 36.41
C GLU A 25 24.36 3.37 36.33
N HIS A 26 24.74 2.80 35.20
CA HIS A 26 26.06 2.18 35.03
C HIS A 26 27.15 3.12 34.48
N ASN A 27 26.81 4.37 34.10
CA ASN A 27 27.72 5.33 33.47
C ASN A 27 28.55 4.78 32.31
N ILE A 28 27.96 3.86 31.54
CA ILE A 28 28.69 3.15 30.49
C ILE A 28 28.98 4.08 29.30
N LEU A 29 27.96 4.84 28.86
CA LEU A 29 28.01 5.71 27.69
C LEU A 29 27.05 6.90 27.90
N SER A 30 27.23 7.97 27.11
CA SER A 30 26.28 9.09 27.09
C SER A 30 24.93 8.68 26.54
N VAL A 31 23.85 9.09 27.18
CA VAL A 31 22.47 8.84 26.74
C VAL A 31 22.18 9.38 25.32
N TYR A 32 22.92 10.40 24.90
CA TYR A 32 22.79 11.01 23.56
C TYR A 32 23.27 10.11 22.41
N ILE A 33 23.91 8.98 22.72
CA ILE A 33 24.25 7.93 21.73
C ILE A 33 23.01 7.13 21.34
N LEU A 34 22.01 7.01 22.23
CA LEU A 34 20.77 6.30 21.92
C LEU A 34 19.98 6.99 20.80
N PRO A 35 19.59 6.27 19.76
CA PRO A 35 18.87 6.83 18.63
C PRO A 35 17.38 7.02 18.92
N PHE A 36 17.03 7.92 19.84
CA PHE A 36 15.63 8.19 20.22
C PHE A 36 14.72 8.51 19.03
N SER A 37 15.28 9.15 18.00
CA SER A 37 14.56 9.46 16.76
C SER A 37 14.17 8.21 15.94
N MET A 38 14.71 7.03 16.26
CA MET A 38 14.33 5.77 15.63
C MET A 38 12.86 5.41 15.92
N ALA A 39 12.40 5.64 17.15
CA ALA A 39 11.01 5.34 17.53
C ALA A 39 9.98 6.16 16.71
N PRO A 40 10.06 7.50 16.63
CA PRO A 40 9.14 8.29 15.82
C PRO A 40 9.28 7.98 14.31
N ILE A 41 10.44 7.53 13.80
CA ILE A 41 10.58 7.02 12.44
C ILE A 41 9.68 5.81 12.25
N PHE A 42 9.74 4.80 13.11
CA PHE A 42 8.88 3.61 13.00
C PHE A 42 7.40 3.98 13.11
N PHE A 43 7.02 4.83 14.06
CA PHE A 43 5.63 5.24 14.19
C PHE A 43 5.15 6.02 12.96
N ARG A 44 6.01 6.83 12.35
CA ARG A 44 5.67 7.57 11.12
C ARG A 44 5.49 6.65 9.91
N VAL A 45 6.31 5.62 9.80
CA VAL A 45 6.28 4.66 8.69
C VAL A 45 5.08 3.72 8.78
N PHE A 46 4.77 3.21 9.96
CA PHE A 46 3.72 2.18 10.14
C PHE A 46 2.38 2.73 10.62
N MET A 47 2.33 3.97 11.07
CA MET A 47 1.12 4.63 11.56
C MET A 47 0.92 5.99 10.90
N ASP A 48 0.88 7.05 11.69
CA ASP A 48 0.66 8.42 11.23
C ASP A 48 1.54 9.44 12.00
N SER A 49 1.65 10.66 11.45
CA SER A 49 2.48 11.72 12.06
C SER A 49 2.02 12.13 13.44
N ARG A 50 0.71 12.12 13.71
CA ARG A 50 0.14 12.53 14.99
C ARG A 50 0.51 11.52 16.07
N THR A 51 0.32 10.24 15.79
CA THR A 51 0.71 9.14 16.69
C THR A 51 2.22 9.15 16.93
N ALA A 52 3.03 9.34 15.87
CA ALA A 52 4.48 9.43 15.99
C ALA A 52 4.92 10.57 16.91
N PHE A 53 4.32 11.74 16.77
CA PHE A 53 4.64 12.89 17.62
C PHE A 53 4.26 12.67 19.08
N ILE A 54 3.02 12.26 19.35
CA ILE A 54 2.54 12.03 20.72
C ILE A 54 3.36 10.96 21.43
N ALA A 55 3.61 9.83 20.77
CA ALA A 55 4.39 8.73 21.32
C ALA A 55 5.84 9.14 21.60
N HIS A 56 6.45 9.91 20.69
CA HIS A 56 7.81 10.42 20.88
C HIS A 56 7.92 11.36 22.06
N VAL A 57 7.01 12.34 22.17
CA VAL A 57 6.97 13.27 23.32
C VAL A 57 6.80 12.47 24.63
N THR A 58 5.86 11.55 24.68
CA THR A 58 5.63 10.71 25.86
C THR A 58 6.89 9.93 26.26
N MET A 59 7.53 9.28 25.30
CA MET A 59 8.75 8.51 25.51
C MET A 59 9.89 9.37 26.06
N ILE A 60 10.12 10.55 25.47
CA ILE A 60 11.19 11.46 25.90
C ILE A 60 10.94 11.99 27.31
N LEU A 61 9.69 12.37 27.65
CA LEU A 61 9.36 12.83 28.99
C LEU A 61 9.60 11.74 30.04
N ILE A 62 9.28 10.48 29.73
CA ILE A 62 9.58 9.37 30.65
C ILE A 62 11.10 9.18 30.77
N CYS A 63 11.85 9.18 29.66
CA CYS A 63 13.31 9.06 29.68
C CYS A 63 14.00 10.21 30.47
N ALA A 64 13.47 11.42 30.38
CA ALA A 64 14.03 12.60 31.01
C ALA A 64 14.07 12.48 32.54
N VAL A 65 13.18 11.70 33.16
CA VAL A 65 13.17 11.45 34.60
C VAL A 65 14.48 10.84 35.09
N ALA A 66 15.13 10.01 34.27
CA ALA A 66 16.38 9.34 34.59
C ALA A 66 17.64 10.19 34.22
N VAL A 67 17.49 11.25 33.43
CA VAL A 67 18.63 12.03 32.89
C VAL A 67 19.00 13.20 33.82
N LYS A 68 20.31 13.45 33.98
CA LYS A 68 20.83 14.52 34.86
C LYS A 68 20.43 15.92 34.36
N TYR A 69 20.55 16.19 33.04
CA TYR A 69 20.25 17.51 32.42
C TYR A 69 18.94 17.40 31.64
N GLN A 70 17.84 17.31 32.37
CA GLN A 70 16.50 17.02 31.81
C GLN A 70 16.06 18.03 30.76
N TYR A 71 16.23 19.33 31.04
CA TYR A 71 15.79 20.42 30.15
C TYR A 71 16.49 20.34 28.78
N GLU A 72 17.82 20.22 28.79
CA GLU A 72 18.64 20.11 27.59
C GLU A 72 18.28 18.87 26.81
N PHE A 73 18.16 17.71 27.49
CA PHE A 73 17.77 16.45 26.87
C PHE A 73 16.42 16.54 26.18
N ILE A 74 15.38 17.08 26.86
CA ILE A 74 14.03 17.21 26.28
C ILE A 74 14.06 18.05 25.01
N ILE A 75 14.72 19.23 25.05
CA ILE A 75 14.72 20.14 23.88
C ILE A 75 15.46 19.52 22.70
N VAL A 76 16.66 18.96 22.91
CA VAL A 76 17.44 18.34 21.83
C VAL A 76 16.66 17.16 21.21
N GLN A 77 16.10 16.28 22.05
CA GLN A 77 15.39 15.10 21.54
C GLN A 77 14.03 15.43 20.88
N LEU A 78 13.34 16.48 21.36
CA LEU A 78 12.12 16.96 20.69
C LEU A 78 12.42 17.46 19.27
N VAL A 79 13.46 18.27 19.12
CA VAL A 79 13.87 18.78 17.81
C VAL A 79 14.31 17.63 16.90
N ALA A 80 15.10 16.69 17.41
CA ALA A 80 15.53 15.51 16.69
C ALA A 80 14.35 14.68 16.17
N GLY A 81 13.35 14.42 17.00
CA GLY A 81 12.13 13.69 16.62
C GLY A 81 11.25 14.44 15.64
N LEU A 82 11.09 15.75 15.79
CA LEU A 82 10.35 16.57 14.83
C LEU A 82 10.98 16.54 13.43
N ILE A 83 12.32 16.67 13.37
CA ILE A 83 13.07 16.56 12.11
C ILE A 83 12.86 15.16 11.50
N ALA A 84 12.94 14.10 12.30
CA ALA A 84 12.74 12.74 11.84
C ALA A 84 11.34 12.52 11.26
N ILE A 85 10.28 12.98 11.94
CA ILE A 85 8.90 12.87 11.49
C ILE A 85 8.66 13.65 10.19
N TYR A 86 9.21 14.87 10.11
CA TYR A 86 9.01 15.73 8.95
C TYR A 86 9.78 15.26 7.72
N SER A 87 11.03 14.83 7.89
CA SER A 87 11.88 14.36 6.78
C SER A 87 11.37 13.09 6.12
N LEU A 88 10.53 12.28 6.82
CA LEU A 88 9.94 11.04 6.33
C LEU A 88 8.46 11.19 5.96
N ARG A 89 8.04 12.37 5.52
CA ARG A 89 6.66 12.60 5.10
C ARG A 89 6.20 11.62 4.00
N GLU A 90 7.09 11.28 3.09
CA GLU A 90 6.87 10.29 2.03
C GLU A 90 8.10 9.38 1.92
N LEU A 91 8.08 8.27 2.65
CA LEU A 91 9.16 7.29 2.56
C LEU A 91 8.98 6.43 1.28
N SER A 92 9.53 6.89 0.18
CA SER A 92 9.50 6.19 -1.11
C SER A 92 10.84 5.56 -1.51
N LYS A 93 11.94 5.98 -0.87
CA LYS A 93 13.30 5.53 -1.20
C LYS A 93 14.10 5.22 0.06
N ARG A 94 14.90 4.16 0.02
CA ARG A 94 15.82 3.79 1.12
C ARG A 94 16.80 4.90 1.50
N SER A 95 17.24 5.68 0.52
CA SER A 95 18.16 6.81 0.73
C SER A 95 17.61 7.92 1.63
N GLN A 96 16.29 8.02 1.81
CA GLN A 96 15.71 9.01 2.70
C GLN A 96 16.10 8.81 4.17
N ILE A 97 16.38 7.56 4.59
CA ILE A 97 16.84 7.28 5.95
C ILE A 97 18.22 7.90 6.21
N PHE A 98 19.14 7.84 5.22
CA PHE A 98 20.44 8.49 5.31
C PHE A 98 20.31 10.02 5.44
N LEU A 99 19.44 10.62 4.60
CA LEU A 99 19.18 12.05 4.68
C LEU A 99 18.55 12.42 6.04
N THR A 100 17.62 11.62 6.52
CA THR A 100 16.99 11.83 7.83
C THR A 100 18.01 11.74 8.96
N ALA A 101 18.91 10.74 8.96
CA ALA A 101 19.96 10.63 9.97
C ALA A 101 20.88 11.84 9.95
N LEU A 102 21.26 12.32 8.76
CA LEU A 102 22.07 13.55 8.61
C LEU A 102 21.34 14.78 9.14
N LEU A 103 20.09 14.99 8.77
CA LEU A 103 19.28 16.14 9.21
C LEU A 103 19.04 16.12 10.72
N VAL A 104 18.78 14.96 11.32
CA VAL A 104 18.63 14.78 12.76
C VAL A 104 19.94 15.14 13.46
N THR A 105 21.08 14.67 12.95
CA THR A 105 22.40 14.98 13.54
C THR A 105 22.71 16.46 13.50
N ILE A 106 22.54 17.11 12.34
CA ILE A 106 22.75 18.55 12.18
C ILE A 106 21.81 19.35 13.09
N GLY A 107 20.54 18.98 13.13
CA GLY A 107 19.54 19.67 13.96
C GLY A 107 19.81 19.51 15.46
N SER A 108 20.21 18.31 15.90
CA SER A 108 20.60 18.07 17.31
C SER A 108 21.84 18.86 17.69
N ALA A 109 22.87 18.89 16.83
CA ALA A 109 24.08 19.63 17.03
C ALA A 109 23.84 21.15 17.09
N ALA A 110 23.02 21.67 16.18
CA ALA A 110 22.64 23.08 16.15
C ALA A 110 21.84 23.50 17.39
N MET A 111 20.88 22.68 17.82
CA MET A 111 20.08 22.93 19.01
C MET A 111 20.94 22.88 20.28
N TYR A 112 21.84 21.89 20.37
CA TYR A 112 22.77 21.79 21.49
C TYR A 112 23.70 23.01 21.55
N LEU A 113 24.26 23.43 20.41
CA LEU A 113 25.07 24.67 20.34
C LEU A 113 24.28 25.88 20.81
N ALA A 114 23.03 26.05 20.36
CA ALA A 114 22.20 27.17 20.80
C ALA A 114 21.97 27.19 22.32
N LEU A 115 21.72 26.02 22.92
CA LEU A 115 21.56 25.89 24.37
C LEU A 115 22.84 26.23 25.11
N GLN A 116 24.00 25.78 24.63
CA GLN A 116 25.29 26.12 25.24
C GLN A 116 25.61 27.61 25.15
N LEU A 117 25.32 28.25 24.02
CA LEU A 117 25.50 29.69 23.84
C LEU A 117 24.60 30.53 24.77
N ILE A 118 23.43 30.02 25.12
CA ILE A 118 22.55 30.67 26.11
C ILE A 118 23.08 30.51 27.54
N GLN A 119 23.74 29.40 27.82
CA GLN A 119 24.25 29.09 29.17
C GLN A 119 25.65 29.65 29.43
N SER A 120 26.44 29.91 28.41
CA SER A 120 27.81 30.37 28.51
C SER A 120 28.11 31.47 27.49
N ASP A 121 28.63 32.60 27.96
CA ASP A 121 29.06 33.72 27.12
C ASP A 121 30.42 33.44 26.43
N ASP A 122 31.07 32.32 26.71
CA ASP A 122 32.43 32.00 26.29
C ASP A 122 32.46 30.77 25.36
N LEU A 123 32.70 31.01 24.09
CA LEU A 123 32.80 29.98 23.06
C LEU A 123 33.93 28.94 23.30
N SER A 124 34.95 29.32 24.09
CA SER A 124 36.08 28.44 24.42
C SER A 124 35.72 27.32 25.40
N LYS A 125 34.57 27.45 26.08
CA LYS A 125 34.08 26.48 27.07
C LYS A 125 33.06 25.51 26.53
N LEU A 126 32.84 25.50 25.20
CA LEU A 126 31.93 24.56 24.57
C LEU A 126 32.39 23.12 24.75
N ASP A 127 31.45 22.25 25.18
CA ASP A 127 31.73 20.81 25.26
C ASP A 127 31.61 20.15 23.89
N HIS A 128 32.76 19.93 23.25
CA HIS A 128 32.82 19.29 21.93
C HIS A 128 32.55 17.78 21.96
N THR A 129 32.56 17.15 23.13
CA THR A 129 32.32 15.70 23.27
C THR A 129 30.92 15.30 22.82
N MET A 130 29.95 16.19 23.02
CA MET A 130 28.56 15.93 22.59
C MET A 130 28.40 15.77 21.09
N TYR A 131 29.18 16.50 20.28
CA TYR A 131 29.10 16.33 18.80
C TYR A 131 29.56 14.96 18.35
N TYR A 132 30.54 14.36 19.05
CA TYR A 132 30.93 12.97 18.83
C TYR A 132 29.76 12.00 19.13
N HIS A 133 29.04 12.24 20.26
CA HIS A 133 27.87 11.42 20.59
C HIS A 133 26.77 11.53 19.54
N PHE A 134 26.52 12.70 18.96
CA PHE A 134 25.58 12.86 17.87
C PHE A 134 26.03 12.12 16.58
N GLY A 135 27.32 12.08 16.30
CA GLY A 135 27.88 11.28 15.20
C GLY A 135 27.66 9.79 15.39
N VAL A 136 27.87 9.27 16.60
CA VAL A 136 27.59 7.86 16.94
C VAL A 136 26.09 7.58 16.87
N ASN A 137 25.24 8.51 17.35
CA ASN A 137 23.78 8.41 17.21
C ASN A 137 23.35 8.29 15.73
N ALA A 138 23.95 9.11 14.84
CA ALA A 138 23.69 9.04 13.42
C ALA A 138 23.99 7.65 12.85
N PHE A 139 25.10 7.04 13.25
CA PHE A 139 25.45 5.68 12.84
C PHE A 139 24.38 4.67 13.30
N PHE A 140 23.90 4.77 14.55
CA PHE A 140 22.82 3.91 15.02
C PHE A 140 21.48 4.17 14.33
N LEU A 141 21.18 5.39 13.91
CA LEU A 141 19.98 5.69 13.12
C LEU A 141 19.97 4.99 11.78
N LEU A 142 21.10 4.66 11.17
CA LEU A 142 21.16 3.90 9.94
C LEU A 142 20.61 2.47 10.11
N PHE A 143 20.68 1.91 11.31
CA PHE A 143 20.08 0.60 11.61
C PHE A 143 18.54 0.63 11.62
N THR A 144 17.92 1.79 11.53
CA THR A 144 16.47 1.91 11.41
C THR A 144 15.95 1.10 10.21
N TYR A 145 16.67 1.07 9.09
CA TYR A 145 16.25 0.33 7.91
C TYR A 145 16.20 -1.19 8.12
N PRO A 146 17.27 -1.88 8.52
CA PRO A 146 17.20 -3.32 8.78
C PRO A 146 16.23 -3.67 9.92
N LEU A 147 16.11 -2.83 10.95
CA LEU A 147 15.14 -3.02 12.04
C LEU A 147 13.70 -2.84 11.55
N MET A 148 13.45 -1.99 10.56
CA MET A 148 12.13 -1.87 9.92
C MET A 148 11.66 -3.21 9.36
N LEU A 149 12.53 -3.96 8.69
CA LEU A 149 12.22 -5.31 8.17
C LEU A 149 11.91 -6.31 9.29
N VAL A 150 12.61 -6.20 10.42
CA VAL A 150 12.33 -7.04 11.61
C VAL A 150 10.94 -6.69 12.17
N ILE A 151 10.62 -5.40 12.29
CA ILE A 151 9.31 -4.93 12.77
C ILE A 151 8.19 -5.38 11.82
N GLU A 152 8.38 -5.26 10.50
CA GLU A 152 7.42 -5.74 9.50
C GLU A 152 7.10 -7.22 9.70
N LYS A 153 8.14 -8.06 9.84
CA LYS A 153 7.96 -9.51 10.03
C LYS A 153 7.35 -9.86 11.38
N THR A 154 7.76 -9.17 12.46
CA THR A 154 7.33 -9.49 13.84
C THR A 154 5.90 -9.05 14.10
N PHE A 155 5.55 -7.84 13.68
CA PHE A 155 4.23 -7.24 13.93
C PHE A 155 3.27 -7.42 12.74
N GLY A 156 3.76 -7.90 11.59
CA GLY A 156 2.96 -8.08 10.38
C GLY A 156 2.51 -6.76 9.76
N PHE A 157 3.31 -5.71 9.87
CA PHE A 157 3.12 -4.47 9.13
C PHE A 157 3.69 -4.58 7.72
N VAL A 158 3.26 -3.68 6.86
CA VAL A 158 3.84 -3.51 5.54
C VAL A 158 4.13 -2.03 5.31
N SER A 159 5.39 -1.71 5.07
CA SER A 159 5.80 -0.33 4.78
C SER A 159 5.52 0.08 3.34
N THR A 160 5.45 1.37 3.11
CA THR A 160 5.37 1.91 1.75
C THR A 160 6.57 1.51 0.89
N VAL A 161 7.76 1.34 1.50
CA VAL A 161 8.97 0.87 0.80
C VAL A 161 8.75 -0.54 0.26
N THR A 162 8.25 -1.46 1.09
CA THR A 162 7.92 -2.83 0.67
C THR A 162 6.89 -2.83 -0.48
N MET A 163 5.88 -1.94 -0.43
CA MET A 163 4.93 -1.80 -1.53
C MET A 163 5.59 -1.30 -2.82
N PHE A 164 6.54 -0.36 -2.74
CA PHE A 164 7.31 0.08 -3.91
C PHE A 164 8.18 -1.04 -4.48
N GLU A 165 8.83 -1.83 -3.63
CA GLU A 165 9.64 -2.98 -4.07
C GLU A 165 8.78 -4.05 -4.75
N LEU A 166 7.61 -4.35 -4.20
CA LEU A 166 6.67 -5.29 -4.80
C LEU A 166 6.08 -4.76 -6.12
N SER A 167 5.91 -3.45 -6.28
CA SER A 167 5.40 -2.87 -7.52
C SER A 167 6.43 -2.79 -8.65
N ASN A 168 7.66 -3.20 -8.41
CA ASN A 168 8.67 -3.29 -9.45
C ASN A 168 8.33 -4.45 -10.41
N THR A 169 8.06 -4.11 -11.66
CA THR A 169 7.70 -5.09 -12.71
C THR A 169 8.80 -6.09 -13.04
N ASN A 170 10.04 -5.83 -12.63
CA ASN A 170 11.15 -6.79 -12.70
C ASN A 170 11.14 -7.83 -11.56
N ASN A 171 10.21 -7.72 -10.60
CA ASN A 171 9.99 -8.76 -9.59
C ASN A 171 9.70 -10.10 -10.29
N GLU A 172 10.25 -11.18 -9.75
CA GLU A 172 10.18 -12.53 -10.35
C GLU A 172 8.74 -12.91 -10.72
N LEU A 173 7.79 -12.72 -9.81
CA LEU A 173 6.40 -13.12 -10.04
C LEU A 173 5.71 -12.25 -11.09
N LEU A 174 5.91 -10.94 -11.10
CA LEU A 174 5.35 -10.04 -12.11
C LEU A 174 6.00 -10.25 -13.48
N ARG A 175 7.29 -10.51 -13.53
CA ARG A 175 7.97 -10.88 -14.76
C ARG A 175 7.38 -12.17 -15.34
N ARG A 176 7.21 -13.20 -14.49
CA ARG A 176 6.58 -14.45 -14.90
C ARG A 176 5.15 -14.22 -15.40
N LEU A 177 4.36 -13.35 -14.74
CA LEU A 177 3.03 -12.97 -15.21
C LEU A 177 3.09 -12.35 -16.61
N SER A 178 4.05 -11.46 -16.87
CA SER A 178 4.22 -10.81 -18.18
C SER A 178 4.62 -11.79 -19.29
N GLU A 179 5.32 -12.86 -18.97
CA GLU A 179 5.76 -13.91 -19.92
C GLU A 179 4.64 -14.91 -20.20
N VAL A 180 3.90 -15.35 -19.18
CA VAL A 180 2.91 -16.43 -19.28
C VAL A 180 1.51 -15.91 -19.65
N ALA A 181 1.12 -14.74 -19.15
CA ALA A 181 -0.19 -14.13 -19.36
C ALA A 181 -0.04 -12.61 -19.65
N PRO A 182 0.52 -12.25 -20.80
CA PRO A 182 0.86 -10.85 -21.14
C PRO A 182 -0.38 -9.94 -21.19
N GLY A 183 -1.53 -10.44 -21.62
CA GLY A 183 -2.80 -9.70 -21.62
C GLY A 183 -3.25 -9.36 -20.20
N THR A 184 -3.19 -10.32 -19.28
CA THR A 184 -3.48 -10.10 -17.85
C THR A 184 -2.50 -9.12 -17.22
N PHE A 185 -1.20 -9.21 -17.55
CA PHE A 185 -0.21 -8.26 -17.05
C PHE A 185 -0.52 -6.82 -17.49
N GLN A 186 -0.84 -6.62 -18.77
CA GLN A 186 -1.23 -5.31 -19.30
C GLN A 186 -2.52 -4.79 -18.66
N HIS A 187 -3.52 -5.66 -18.49
CA HIS A 187 -4.75 -5.37 -17.75
C HIS A 187 -4.43 -4.88 -16.32
N SER A 188 -3.63 -5.62 -15.58
CA SER A 188 -3.25 -5.29 -14.20
C SER A 188 -2.54 -3.93 -14.09
N ILE A 189 -1.70 -3.57 -15.07
CA ILE A 189 -1.07 -2.23 -15.13
C ILE A 189 -2.13 -1.15 -15.35
N THR A 190 -3.05 -1.37 -16.28
CA THR A 190 -4.11 -0.41 -16.60
C THR A 190 -5.04 -0.18 -15.43
N VAL A 191 -5.51 -1.27 -14.80
CA VAL A 191 -6.31 -1.23 -13.57
C VAL A 191 -5.56 -0.51 -12.46
N GLY A 192 -4.26 -0.82 -12.28
CA GLY A 192 -3.40 -0.16 -11.30
C GLY A 192 -3.28 1.35 -11.50
N ASN A 193 -3.21 1.82 -12.74
CA ASN A 193 -3.19 3.25 -13.04
C ASN A 193 -4.52 3.93 -12.72
N LEU A 194 -5.65 3.34 -13.13
CA LEU A 194 -6.99 3.84 -12.83
C LEU A 194 -7.24 3.90 -11.32
N ALA A 195 -6.96 2.79 -10.64
CA ALA A 195 -7.17 2.66 -9.20
C ALA A 195 -6.29 3.62 -8.38
N THR A 196 -5.03 3.83 -8.80
CA THR A 196 -4.11 4.80 -8.17
C THR A 196 -4.68 6.21 -8.21
N GLU A 197 -5.27 6.59 -9.31
CA GLU A 197 -5.81 7.93 -9.48
C GLU A 197 -7.07 8.15 -8.64
N ILE A 198 -7.96 7.17 -8.59
CA ILE A 198 -9.11 7.20 -7.67
C ILE A 198 -8.60 7.32 -6.23
N ALA A 199 -7.63 6.50 -5.83
CA ALA A 199 -7.07 6.51 -4.49
C ALA A 199 -6.49 7.90 -4.11
N ASN A 200 -5.75 8.53 -5.03
CA ASN A 200 -5.25 9.90 -4.83
C ASN A 200 -6.39 10.92 -4.69
N ARG A 201 -7.44 10.79 -5.49
CA ARG A 201 -8.60 11.72 -5.47
C ARG A 201 -9.37 11.67 -4.16
N ILE A 202 -9.52 10.49 -3.56
CA ILE A 202 -10.30 10.30 -2.33
C ILE A 202 -9.42 10.20 -1.06
N GLY A 203 -8.10 10.32 -1.19
CA GLY A 203 -7.15 10.24 -0.06
C GLY A 203 -7.03 8.83 0.53
N ALA A 204 -7.12 7.79 -0.31
CA ALA A 204 -6.78 6.41 0.04
C ALA A 204 -5.28 6.12 -0.21
N LYS A 205 -4.81 4.93 0.20
CA LYS A 205 -3.40 4.52 0.08
C LYS A 205 -3.08 4.12 -1.37
N SER A 206 -2.73 5.07 -2.21
CA SER A 206 -2.55 4.88 -3.65
C SER A 206 -1.48 3.85 -4.02
N GLN A 207 -0.34 3.80 -3.29
CA GLN A 207 0.69 2.81 -3.55
C GLN A 207 0.24 1.39 -3.20
N LEU A 208 -0.55 1.21 -2.14
CA LEU A 208 -1.14 -0.07 -1.76
C LEU A 208 -2.10 -0.57 -2.84
N VAL A 209 -2.99 0.30 -3.32
CA VAL A 209 -3.95 -0.04 -4.40
C VAL A 209 -3.22 -0.40 -5.69
N ARG A 210 -2.19 0.39 -6.07
CA ARG A 210 -1.37 0.10 -7.25
C ARG A 210 -0.72 -1.27 -7.16
N THR A 211 -0.09 -1.57 -6.03
CA THR A 211 0.56 -2.86 -5.82
C THR A 211 -0.46 -3.99 -5.81
N GLY A 212 -1.59 -3.83 -5.10
CA GLY A 212 -2.68 -4.80 -5.11
C GLY A 212 -3.18 -5.13 -6.52
N ALA A 213 -3.35 -4.10 -7.35
CA ALA A 213 -3.78 -4.25 -8.74
C ALA A 213 -2.79 -5.06 -9.59
N LEU A 214 -1.47 -4.94 -9.35
CA LEU A 214 -0.48 -5.72 -10.09
C LEU A 214 -0.54 -7.22 -9.80
N TYR A 215 -1.07 -7.61 -8.64
CA TYR A 215 -1.09 -9.00 -8.18
C TYR A 215 -2.49 -9.63 -8.14
N HIS A 216 -3.57 -8.85 -8.29
CA HIS A 216 -4.92 -9.38 -8.07
C HIS A 216 -5.26 -10.61 -8.92
N ASP A 217 -4.74 -10.65 -10.13
CA ASP A 217 -5.03 -11.62 -11.17
C ASP A 217 -3.89 -12.63 -11.45
N ILE A 218 -2.90 -12.75 -10.58
CA ILE A 218 -1.76 -13.67 -10.80
C ILE A 218 -2.17 -15.13 -10.99
N GLY A 219 -3.32 -15.53 -10.48
CA GLY A 219 -3.84 -16.89 -10.63
C GLY A 219 -4.22 -17.27 -12.05
N LYS A 220 -4.48 -16.29 -12.93
CA LYS A 220 -4.73 -16.50 -14.36
C LYS A 220 -3.55 -17.14 -15.09
N MET A 221 -2.33 -17.07 -14.52
CA MET A 221 -1.15 -17.75 -15.07
C MET A 221 -1.30 -19.28 -15.14
N LEU A 222 -2.20 -19.88 -14.37
CA LEU A 222 -2.40 -21.33 -14.43
C LEU A 222 -3.08 -21.77 -15.71
N ASN A 223 -4.07 -21.00 -16.17
CA ASN A 223 -4.87 -21.28 -17.34
C ASN A 223 -5.06 -20.01 -18.21
N PRO A 224 -4.00 -19.38 -18.73
CA PRO A 224 -4.08 -18.05 -19.33
C PRO A 224 -5.00 -18.00 -20.55
N ALA A 225 -5.05 -19.06 -21.37
CA ALA A 225 -5.87 -19.11 -22.59
C ALA A 225 -7.39 -19.08 -22.34
N PHE A 226 -7.84 -19.33 -21.12
CA PHE A 226 -9.25 -19.24 -20.73
C PHE A 226 -9.71 -17.79 -20.47
N PHE A 227 -8.80 -16.85 -20.36
CA PHE A 227 -9.12 -15.43 -20.13
C PHE A 227 -8.98 -14.65 -21.44
N THR A 228 -10.03 -13.93 -21.80
CA THR A 228 -10.20 -13.29 -23.11
C THR A 228 -9.04 -12.39 -23.50
N GLU A 229 -8.45 -11.70 -22.52
CA GLU A 229 -7.30 -10.81 -22.73
C GLU A 229 -6.01 -11.54 -23.18
N ASN A 230 -5.93 -12.86 -22.98
CA ASN A 230 -4.79 -13.71 -23.39
C ASN A 230 -5.12 -14.62 -24.58
N GLN A 231 -6.35 -14.62 -25.08
CA GLN A 231 -6.75 -15.50 -26.19
C GLN A 231 -6.14 -15.06 -27.52
N ALA A 232 -5.70 -16.05 -28.31
CA ALA A 232 -5.14 -15.87 -29.65
C ALA A 232 -6.04 -16.53 -30.73
N GLY A 233 -7.31 -16.17 -30.72
CA GLY A 233 -8.26 -16.60 -31.79
C GLY A 233 -8.98 -17.93 -31.58
N ILE A 234 -8.58 -18.74 -30.56
CA ILE A 234 -9.30 -19.97 -30.16
C ILE A 234 -9.82 -19.75 -28.75
N ASN A 235 -11.12 -19.96 -28.55
CA ASN A 235 -11.76 -19.91 -27.26
C ASN A 235 -11.81 -21.32 -26.63
N PRO A 236 -11.04 -21.67 -25.61
CA PRO A 236 -11.06 -23.01 -25.02
C PRO A 236 -12.41 -23.36 -24.38
N HIS A 237 -13.21 -22.36 -23.99
CA HIS A 237 -14.55 -22.57 -23.42
C HIS A 237 -15.52 -23.24 -24.36
N ASP A 238 -15.33 -23.12 -25.69
CA ASP A 238 -16.21 -23.73 -26.70
C ASP A 238 -16.28 -25.28 -26.62
N LYS A 239 -15.33 -25.88 -25.86
CA LYS A 239 -15.27 -27.35 -25.67
C LYS A 239 -15.71 -27.80 -24.28
N LEU A 240 -16.14 -26.88 -23.44
CA LEU A 240 -16.50 -27.12 -22.05
C LEU A 240 -17.96 -26.77 -21.80
N THR A 241 -18.52 -27.35 -20.75
CA THR A 241 -19.82 -26.91 -20.23
C THR A 241 -19.67 -25.58 -19.51
N ASP A 242 -20.77 -24.83 -19.37
CA ASP A 242 -20.78 -23.57 -18.61
C ASP A 242 -20.27 -23.73 -17.16
N LEU A 243 -20.64 -24.85 -16.53
CA LEU A 243 -20.21 -25.16 -15.17
C LEU A 243 -18.71 -25.40 -15.08
N GLU A 244 -18.11 -26.11 -16.02
CA GLU A 244 -16.66 -26.32 -16.10
C GLU A 244 -15.95 -25.01 -16.38
N SER A 245 -16.48 -24.22 -17.29
CA SER A 245 -15.97 -22.88 -17.63
C SER A 245 -16.01 -21.93 -16.44
N ALA A 246 -17.14 -21.85 -15.73
CA ALA A 246 -17.27 -21.03 -14.52
C ALA A 246 -16.27 -21.46 -13.45
N ARG A 247 -16.09 -22.78 -13.24
CA ARG A 247 -15.14 -23.32 -12.27
C ARG A 247 -13.69 -22.90 -12.58
N ILE A 248 -13.30 -22.94 -13.86
CA ILE A 248 -11.96 -22.51 -14.28
C ILE A 248 -11.79 -21.02 -14.04
N ILE A 249 -12.76 -20.20 -14.44
CA ILE A 249 -12.70 -18.75 -14.23
C ILE A 249 -12.62 -18.42 -12.74
N ILE A 250 -13.50 -18.98 -11.91
CA ILE A 250 -13.52 -18.72 -10.46
C ILE A 250 -12.22 -19.18 -9.78
N SER A 251 -11.62 -20.26 -10.27
CA SER A 251 -10.42 -20.85 -9.65
C SER A 251 -9.20 -19.91 -9.64
N HIS A 252 -9.14 -18.87 -10.51
CA HIS A 252 -7.99 -17.97 -10.52
C HIS A 252 -7.79 -17.24 -9.17
N VAL A 253 -8.87 -17.02 -8.42
CA VAL A 253 -8.79 -16.40 -7.09
C VAL A 253 -8.05 -17.32 -6.12
N THR A 254 -8.43 -18.60 -6.06
CA THR A 254 -7.80 -19.58 -5.17
C THR A 254 -6.38 -19.93 -5.60
N GLU A 255 -6.14 -20.05 -6.88
CA GLU A 255 -4.80 -20.31 -7.45
C GLU A 255 -3.88 -19.08 -7.27
N GLY A 256 -4.42 -17.88 -7.42
CA GLY A 256 -3.73 -16.64 -7.11
C GLY A 256 -3.28 -16.57 -5.65
N LEU A 257 -4.16 -16.96 -4.72
CA LEU A 257 -3.82 -17.02 -3.29
C LEU A 257 -2.69 -18.03 -3.01
N LYS A 258 -2.74 -19.23 -3.62
CA LYS A 258 -1.65 -20.23 -3.49
C LYS A 258 -0.31 -19.70 -4.01
N LEU A 259 -0.32 -18.98 -5.13
CA LEU A 259 0.88 -18.32 -5.67
C LEU A 259 1.37 -17.24 -4.72
N ALA A 260 0.48 -16.41 -4.19
CA ALA A 260 0.82 -15.36 -3.24
C ALA A 260 1.43 -15.93 -1.93
N GLU A 261 0.97 -17.10 -1.49
CA GLU A 261 1.57 -17.81 -0.35
C GLU A 261 2.95 -18.36 -0.69
N LYS A 262 3.11 -18.99 -1.84
CA LYS A 262 4.39 -19.53 -2.31
C LYS A 262 5.48 -18.46 -2.40
N TYR A 263 5.11 -17.25 -2.86
CA TYR A 263 6.02 -16.11 -2.99
C TYR A 263 6.07 -15.21 -1.74
N ASN A 264 5.45 -15.65 -0.63
CA ASN A 264 5.41 -14.91 0.64
C ASN A 264 4.93 -13.46 0.51
N LEU A 265 3.93 -13.22 -0.35
CA LEU A 265 3.34 -11.89 -0.47
C LEU A 265 2.68 -11.45 0.83
N PRO A 266 2.72 -10.15 1.17
CA PRO A 266 2.05 -9.62 2.35
C PRO A 266 0.55 -9.93 2.37
N ARG A 267 -0.02 -9.95 3.57
CA ARG A 267 -1.44 -10.21 3.79
C ARG A 267 -2.31 -9.22 3.01
N GLU A 268 -1.95 -7.95 3.02
CA GLU A 268 -2.67 -6.88 2.34
C GLU A 268 -2.80 -7.14 0.83
N ILE A 269 -1.77 -7.71 0.20
CA ILE A 269 -1.80 -8.08 -1.22
C ILE A 269 -2.66 -9.33 -1.45
N LYS A 270 -2.58 -10.33 -0.57
CA LYS A 270 -3.45 -11.51 -0.62
C LYS A 270 -4.93 -11.15 -0.51
N GLU A 271 -5.25 -10.15 0.30
CA GLU A 271 -6.61 -9.64 0.46
C GLU A 271 -7.15 -9.03 -0.83
N PHE A 272 -6.33 -8.35 -1.65
CA PHE A 272 -6.76 -7.89 -2.97
C PHE A 272 -7.09 -9.06 -3.91
N ILE A 273 -6.32 -10.14 -3.89
CA ILE A 273 -6.57 -11.33 -4.69
C ILE A 273 -7.93 -11.96 -4.31
N THR A 274 -8.24 -12.01 -3.03
CA THR A 274 -9.49 -12.66 -2.58
C THR A 274 -10.72 -11.78 -2.71
N THR A 275 -10.58 -10.45 -2.68
CA THR A 275 -11.72 -9.51 -2.60
C THR A 275 -12.12 -8.86 -3.91
N HIS A 276 -11.28 -8.91 -4.97
CA HIS A 276 -11.53 -8.14 -6.19
C HIS A 276 -12.81 -8.53 -6.94
N HIS A 277 -13.28 -9.77 -6.79
CA HIS A 277 -14.60 -10.20 -7.24
C HIS A 277 -15.62 -10.34 -6.11
N GLY A 278 -15.17 -10.26 -4.85
CA GLY A 278 -16.03 -10.47 -3.68
C GLY A 278 -16.74 -11.82 -3.71
N ALA A 279 -17.99 -11.84 -3.26
CA ALA A 279 -18.92 -12.96 -3.40
C ALA A 279 -19.78 -12.86 -4.68
N GLY A 280 -19.29 -12.12 -5.68
CA GLY A 280 -19.97 -11.93 -6.96
C GLY A 280 -20.17 -13.22 -7.72
N MET A 281 -20.87 -13.13 -8.85
CA MET A 281 -21.21 -14.28 -9.70
C MET A 281 -20.47 -14.20 -11.03
N ALA A 282 -20.03 -15.32 -11.58
CA ALA A 282 -19.59 -15.47 -12.97
C ALA A 282 -20.80 -15.39 -13.92
N LYS A 283 -21.41 -14.17 -14.01
CA LYS A 283 -22.74 -13.91 -14.59
C LYS A 283 -22.88 -14.43 -16.02
N TYR A 284 -21.84 -14.38 -16.84
CA TYR A 284 -21.89 -14.87 -18.22
C TYR A 284 -22.28 -16.34 -18.29
N PHE A 285 -21.56 -17.20 -17.59
CA PHE A 285 -21.81 -18.64 -17.60
C PHE A 285 -23.11 -19.01 -16.86
N TYR A 286 -23.43 -18.31 -15.79
CA TYR A 286 -24.68 -18.51 -15.07
C TYR A 286 -25.90 -18.22 -15.95
N ILE A 287 -25.91 -17.09 -16.67
CA ILE A 287 -27.01 -16.70 -17.55
C ILE A 287 -27.11 -17.66 -18.72
N HIS A 288 -25.98 -18.04 -19.32
CA HIS A 288 -25.96 -18.99 -20.45
C HIS A 288 -26.52 -20.34 -20.01
N TYR A 289 -26.04 -20.89 -18.90
CA TYR A 289 -26.53 -22.13 -18.32
C TYR A 289 -28.05 -22.09 -18.05
N LYS A 290 -28.54 -21.01 -17.44
CA LYS A 290 -29.96 -20.83 -17.12
C LYS A 290 -30.84 -20.75 -18.36
N ASN A 291 -30.34 -20.12 -19.43
CA ASN A 291 -31.05 -20.05 -20.69
C ASN A 291 -31.11 -21.39 -21.41
N GLU A 292 -30.10 -22.25 -21.30
CA GLU A 292 -30.10 -23.61 -21.87
C GLU A 292 -30.93 -24.61 -21.04
N HIS A 293 -31.07 -24.32 -19.70
CA HIS A 293 -31.79 -25.19 -18.78
C HIS A 293 -32.91 -24.42 -18.02
N PRO A 294 -33.94 -23.90 -18.74
CA PRO A 294 -34.95 -23.00 -18.15
C PRO A 294 -35.77 -23.64 -17.02
N ASP A 295 -35.97 -24.96 -17.10
CA ASP A 295 -36.80 -25.71 -16.15
C ASP A 295 -36.01 -26.32 -14.97
N GLU A 296 -34.70 -26.17 -14.94
CA GLU A 296 -33.86 -26.69 -13.87
C GLU A 296 -33.65 -25.66 -12.73
N GLU A 297 -33.70 -26.15 -11.50
CA GLU A 297 -33.30 -25.35 -10.34
C GLU A 297 -31.77 -25.31 -10.28
N VAL A 298 -31.22 -24.13 -10.58
CA VAL A 298 -29.75 -23.93 -10.65
C VAL A 298 -29.19 -23.59 -9.29
N ASN A 299 -28.21 -24.36 -8.83
CA ASN A 299 -27.43 -23.98 -7.65
C ASN A 299 -26.50 -22.82 -7.99
N GLU A 300 -26.90 -21.62 -7.61
CA GLU A 300 -26.15 -20.37 -7.86
C GLU A 300 -24.76 -20.38 -7.24
N ASP A 301 -24.55 -21.08 -6.12
CA ASP A 301 -23.25 -21.13 -5.43
C ASP A 301 -22.13 -21.71 -6.30
N LEU A 302 -22.48 -22.55 -7.29
CA LEU A 302 -21.51 -23.10 -8.24
C LEU A 302 -20.92 -22.05 -9.19
N PHE A 303 -21.57 -20.90 -9.33
CA PHE A 303 -21.17 -19.78 -10.17
C PHE A 303 -20.66 -18.58 -9.37
N ARG A 304 -20.58 -18.68 -8.02
CA ARG A 304 -20.13 -17.60 -7.16
C ARG A 304 -18.63 -17.66 -6.85
N TYR A 305 -18.03 -16.51 -6.79
CA TYR A 305 -16.67 -16.37 -6.26
C TYR A 305 -16.66 -16.61 -4.74
N PRO A 306 -15.53 -17.09 -4.18
CA PRO A 306 -15.47 -17.50 -2.76
C PRO A 306 -15.54 -16.32 -1.78
N GLY A 307 -15.41 -15.07 -2.25
CA GLY A 307 -15.33 -13.90 -1.40
C GLY A 307 -14.02 -13.82 -0.60
N PRO A 308 -13.96 -12.98 0.42
CA PRO A 308 -15.00 -12.06 0.90
C PRO A 308 -15.21 -10.82 0.02
N ASN A 309 -16.27 -10.06 0.29
CA ASN A 309 -16.44 -8.73 -0.29
C ASN A 309 -15.36 -7.75 0.21
N PRO A 310 -15.08 -6.67 -0.53
CA PRO A 310 -14.19 -5.61 -0.08
C PRO A 310 -14.58 -5.07 1.30
N PHE A 311 -13.59 -4.96 2.18
CA PHE A 311 -13.75 -4.42 3.53
C PHE A 311 -12.82 -3.23 3.81
N THR A 312 -12.04 -2.80 2.80
CA THR A 312 -11.26 -1.57 2.83
C THR A 312 -11.57 -0.70 1.61
N ARG A 313 -11.35 0.61 1.73
CA ARG A 313 -11.54 1.55 0.61
C ARG A 313 -10.68 1.17 -0.60
N GLU A 314 -9.46 0.75 -0.34
CA GLU A 314 -8.50 0.33 -1.34
C GLU A 314 -8.98 -0.88 -2.15
N GLN A 315 -9.57 -1.87 -1.49
CA GLN A 315 -10.14 -3.06 -2.16
C GLN A 315 -11.38 -2.70 -2.99
N ALA A 316 -12.25 -1.82 -2.49
CA ALA A 316 -13.40 -1.34 -3.24
C ALA A 316 -12.98 -0.55 -4.50
N ILE A 317 -11.93 0.28 -4.39
CA ILE A 317 -11.36 1.01 -5.53
C ILE A 317 -10.86 0.02 -6.60
N LEU A 318 -10.16 -1.04 -6.18
CA LEU A 318 -9.70 -2.06 -7.12
C LEU A 318 -10.86 -2.74 -7.82
N MET A 319 -11.88 -3.21 -7.07
CA MET A 319 -13.06 -3.88 -7.65
C MET A 319 -13.78 -2.99 -8.68
N MET A 320 -13.97 -1.71 -8.37
CA MET A 320 -14.58 -0.76 -9.32
C MET A 320 -13.73 -0.59 -10.58
N SER A 321 -12.41 -0.43 -10.41
CA SER A 321 -11.47 -0.17 -11.52
C SER A 321 -11.33 -1.38 -12.42
N ASP A 322 -11.23 -2.58 -11.85
CA ASP A 322 -11.12 -3.85 -12.54
C ASP A 322 -12.35 -4.11 -13.40
N THR A 323 -13.53 -4.07 -12.78
CA THR A 323 -14.81 -4.30 -13.48
C THR A 323 -15.01 -3.32 -14.64
N VAL A 324 -14.70 -2.05 -14.43
CA VAL A 324 -14.88 -1.02 -15.45
C VAL A 324 -13.85 -1.17 -16.57
N GLU A 325 -12.58 -1.46 -16.28
CA GLU A 325 -11.54 -1.67 -17.29
C GLU A 325 -11.89 -2.88 -18.16
N ALA A 326 -12.23 -4.02 -17.56
CA ALA A 326 -12.58 -5.22 -18.29
C ALA A 326 -13.80 -5.01 -19.20
N ALA A 327 -14.86 -4.39 -18.69
CA ALA A 327 -16.08 -4.17 -19.47
C ALA A 327 -15.89 -3.09 -20.56
N SER A 328 -15.00 -2.11 -20.35
CA SER A 328 -14.77 -1.05 -21.34
C SER A 328 -14.24 -1.58 -22.66
N ARG A 329 -13.54 -2.71 -22.67
CA ARG A 329 -13.00 -3.35 -23.87
C ARG A 329 -14.08 -3.88 -24.83
N SER A 330 -15.29 -4.11 -24.33
CA SER A 330 -16.42 -4.63 -25.11
C SER A 330 -17.33 -3.52 -25.65
N LEU A 331 -17.04 -2.24 -25.38
CA LEU A 331 -17.79 -1.11 -25.96
C LEU A 331 -17.61 -1.08 -27.48
N LYS A 332 -18.72 -0.93 -28.20
CA LYS A 332 -18.72 -0.77 -29.67
C LYS A 332 -18.26 0.63 -30.09
N GLU A 333 -18.61 1.63 -29.30
CA GLU A 333 -18.28 3.03 -29.52
C GLU A 333 -17.83 3.68 -28.21
N TYR A 334 -16.78 4.50 -28.28
CA TYR A 334 -16.19 5.17 -27.12
C TYR A 334 -16.63 6.64 -27.06
N THR A 335 -17.96 6.86 -27.04
CA THR A 335 -18.53 8.18 -26.83
C THR A 335 -18.57 8.52 -25.33
N GLU A 336 -18.71 9.80 -25.02
CA GLU A 336 -18.87 10.24 -23.61
C GLU A 336 -20.07 9.60 -22.94
N ASP A 337 -21.19 9.52 -23.68
CA ASP A 337 -22.43 8.93 -23.18
C ASP A 337 -22.28 7.43 -22.93
N SER A 338 -21.71 6.67 -23.87
CA SER A 338 -21.52 5.21 -23.73
C SER A 338 -20.58 4.85 -22.60
N ILE A 339 -19.49 5.62 -22.41
CA ILE A 339 -18.55 5.44 -21.31
C ILE A 339 -19.22 5.78 -19.97
N SER A 340 -19.95 6.90 -19.90
CA SER A 340 -20.64 7.33 -18.70
C SER A 340 -21.72 6.36 -18.27
N GLU A 341 -22.52 5.87 -19.23
CA GLU A 341 -23.55 4.86 -18.98
C GLU A 341 -22.92 3.56 -18.47
N LEU A 342 -21.86 3.08 -19.11
CA LEU A 342 -21.14 1.86 -18.68
C LEU A 342 -20.66 1.97 -17.23
N VAL A 343 -19.92 3.04 -16.91
CA VAL A 343 -19.34 3.24 -15.58
C VAL A 343 -20.43 3.35 -14.50
N ASN A 344 -21.48 4.13 -14.77
CA ASN A 344 -22.59 4.28 -13.83
C ASN A 344 -23.31 2.96 -13.59
N ARG A 345 -23.69 2.25 -14.66
CA ARG A 345 -24.39 0.97 -14.58
C ARG A 345 -23.62 -0.08 -13.78
N LEU A 346 -22.30 -0.20 -14.03
CA LEU A 346 -21.47 -1.21 -13.35
C LEU A 346 -21.30 -0.89 -11.86
N ILE A 347 -20.94 0.34 -11.54
CA ILE A 347 -20.69 0.71 -10.14
C ILE A 347 -21.98 0.76 -9.33
N ASP A 348 -23.08 1.28 -9.89
CA ASP A 348 -24.40 1.25 -9.23
C ASP A 348 -24.87 -0.19 -9.03
N GLY A 349 -24.61 -1.09 -9.99
CA GLY A 349 -24.85 -2.51 -9.82
C GLY A 349 -24.06 -3.11 -8.66
N GLN A 350 -22.76 -2.81 -8.53
CA GLN A 350 -21.94 -3.29 -7.39
C GLN A 350 -22.47 -2.77 -6.04
N VAL A 351 -22.93 -1.51 -5.99
CA VAL A 351 -23.55 -0.94 -4.79
C VAL A 351 -24.88 -1.65 -4.45
N ALA A 352 -25.72 -1.87 -5.46
CA ALA A 352 -27.00 -2.55 -5.31
C ALA A 352 -26.85 -4.04 -4.91
N ASP A 353 -25.83 -4.71 -5.44
CA ASP A 353 -25.46 -6.09 -5.09
C ASP A 353 -24.84 -6.21 -3.67
N GLY A 354 -24.66 -5.08 -2.96
CA GLY A 354 -24.14 -5.04 -1.59
C GLY A 354 -22.64 -5.28 -1.46
N ASN A 355 -21.86 -5.19 -2.55
CA ASN A 355 -20.43 -5.51 -2.54
C ASN A 355 -19.60 -4.61 -1.60
N PHE A 356 -20.10 -3.44 -1.24
CA PHE A 356 -19.39 -2.47 -0.38
C PHE A 356 -20.00 -2.32 1.02
N THR A 357 -20.87 -3.23 1.43
CA THR A 357 -21.57 -3.15 2.73
C THR A 357 -20.61 -3.12 3.92
N ASP A 358 -19.54 -3.93 3.85
CA ASP A 358 -18.53 -4.04 4.90
C ASP A 358 -17.36 -3.04 4.74
N CYS A 359 -17.44 -2.15 3.76
CA CYS A 359 -16.38 -1.25 3.38
C CYS A 359 -16.63 0.17 3.87
N PRO A 360 -15.64 0.87 4.49
CA PRO A 360 -15.79 2.26 4.93
C PRO A 360 -15.67 3.25 3.77
N ILE A 361 -16.12 2.89 2.58
CA ILE A 361 -16.22 3.78 1.42
C ILE A 361 -17.52 4.58 1.49
N THR A 362 -17.46 5.87 1.17
CA THR A 362 -18.63 6.74 1.21
C THR A 362 -19.24 6.91 -0.19
N PHE A 363 -20.52 7.29 -0.26
CA PHE A 363 -21.15 7.66 -1.54
C PHE A 363 -20.41 8.81 -2.26
N ARG A 364 -19.81 9.73 -1.50
CA ARG A 364 -18.95 10.78 -2.06
C ARG A 364 -17.70 10.19 -2.74
N ASP A 365 -17.09 9.19 -2.12
CA ASP A 365 -15.92 8.51 -2.69
C ASP A 365 -16.30 7.75 -3.97
N ILE A 366 -17.45 7.07 -3.97
CA ILE A 366 -17.99 6.37 -5.13
C ILE A 366 -18.26 7.34 -6.29
N THR A 367 -18.87 8.49 -6.01
CA THR A 367 -19.11 9.53 -7.02
C THR A 367 -17.80 10.06 -7.59
N ALA A 368 -16.78 10.27 -6.74
CA ALA A 368 -15.46 10.69 -7.19
C ALA A 368 -14.76 9.61 -8.03
N ALA A 369 -14.90 8.33 -7.66
CA ALA A 369 -14.37 7.20 -8.41
C ALA A 369 -14.99 7.11 -9.82
N LYS A 370 -16.31 7.23 -9.94
CA LYS A 370 -17.01 7.26 -11.23
C LYS A 370 -16.48 8.39 -12.12
N ALA A 371 -16.35 9.61 -11.57
CA ALA A 371 -15.86 10.76 -12.32
C ALA A 371 -14.44 10.53 -12.87
N VAL A 372 -13.53 9.98 -12.05
CA VAL A 372 -12.16 9.64 -12.47
C VAL A 372 -12.16 8.58 -13.57
N LEU A 373 -12.96 7.51 -13.42
CA LEU A 373 -13.03 6.43 -14.41
C LEU A 373 -13.55 6.94 -15.77
N ILE A 374 -14.61 7.75 -15.77
CA ILE A 374 -15.15 8.35 -16.99
C ILE A 374 -14.09 9.22 -17.69
N GLU A 375 -13.44 10.11 -16.94
CA GLU A 375 -12.41 11.00 -17.47
C GLU A 375 -11.25 10.21 -18.09
N ARG A 376 -10.79 9.15 -17.40
CA ARG A 376 -9.66 8.35 -17.84
C ARG A 376 -9.97 7.46 -19.02
N LEU A 377 -11.13 6.82 -19.04
CA LEU A 377 -11.54 6.02 -20.20
C LEU A 377 -11.70 6.90 -21.45
N LYS A 378 -12.27 8.08 -21.33
CA LYS A 378 -12.30 9.06 -22.43
C LYS A 378 -10.89 9.38 -22.96
N SER A 379 -9.95 9.62 -22.07
CA SER A 379 -8.56 9.88 -22.45
C SER A 379 -7.85 8.67 -23.07
N MET A 380 -8.12 7.46 -22.57
CA MET A 380 -7.50 6.21 -23.07
C MET A 380 -7.97 5.85 -24.47
N TYR A 381 -9.24 6.06 -24.76
CA TYR A 381 -9.87 5.67 -26.04
C TYR A 381 -10.03 6.85 -27.01
N HIS A 382 -9.39 8.00 -26.69
CA HIS A 382 -9.43 9.14 -27.62
C HIS A 382 -8.79 8.76 -28.94
N THR A 383 -9.55 8.91 -30.03
CA THR A 383 -9.10 8.59 -31.40
C THR A 383 -7.90 9.46 -31.76
N ARG A 384 -6.76 8.83 -32.09
CA ARG A 384 -5.61 9.58 -32.64
C ARG A 384 -5.98 10.12 -34.01
N ILE A 385 -5.59 11.36 -34.30
CA ILE A 385 -5.71 11.97 -35.61
C ILE A 385 -5.01 11.07 -36.64
N GLN A 386 -5.74 10.64 -37.67
CA GLN A 386 -5.13 9.90 -38.78
C GLN A 386 -4.16 10.84 -39.49
N TYR A 387 -2.91 10.40 -39.60
CA TYR A 387 -1.94 11.14 -40.39
C TYR A 387 -2.35 11.14 -41.88
N PRO A 388 -2.43 12.30 -42.52
CA PRO A 388 -2.76 12.33 -43.95
C PRO A 388 -1.67 11.62 -44.75
N THR A 389 -2.08 10.76 -45.68
CA THR A 389 -1.17 10.14 -46.67
C THR A 389 -0.80 11.19 -47.73
N LEU A 390 0.50 11.32 -48.05
CA LEU A 390 0.93 12.07 -49.22
C LEU A 390 0.25 11.47 -50.45
N LYS A 391 -0.54 12.29 -51.15
CA LYS A 391 -1.01 11.92 -52.47
C LYS A 391 0.19 12.00 -53.41
N ALA A 392 0.55 10.85 -53.99
CA ALA A 392 1.57 10.75 -55.04
C ALA A 392 1.14 11.46 -56.28
#